data_e9750a3616db415a77a77abe9cab211c
#
_entry.id   e9750a3616db415a77a77abe9cab211c
#
_cell.length_a   1.000
_cell.length_b   1.000
_cell.length_c   1.000
_cell.angle_alpha   90.00
_cell.angle_beta   90.00
_cell.angle_gamma   90.00
#
_symmetry.space_group_name_H-M   'P 1'
#
loop_
_entity.id
_entity.type
_entity.pdbx_description
1 polymer ?
#
loop_
_entity_poly.entity_id
_entity_poly.type
_entity_poly.pdbx_seq_one_letter_code
_entity_poly.pdbx_strand_id
1 'polypeptide(L)'
;MREDGAVEDVSSQALNEARTLLAQSLRVTVFTGAGISTDSGIPDYRGPNGLWTRNPKAEKMSSLSHYLEDPEVRQLAWQNRVRSPAWGAQPNDGHRALVKLEERGVLVALVTQNIDELHQQ
;
A
#
# COMPACT_ATOMS: atom_id res chain seq x y z
N MET A 1 -31.85 -5.05 -10.45
CA MET A 1 -31.64 -3.81 -9.66
C MET A 1 -31.99 -4.11 -8.18
N ARG A 2 -31.10 -4.75 -7.43
CA ARG A 2 -31.19 -5.00 -5.96
C ARG A 2 -29.99 -5.79 -5.43
N GLU A 3 -28.76 -5.43 -5.78
CA GLU A 3 -27.55 -6.05 -5.17
C GLU A 3 -26.60 -5.03 -4.54
N ASP A 4 -26.76 -3.73 -4.80
CA ASP A 4 -25.81 -2.71 -4.34
C ASP A 4 -25.98 -2.34 -2.86
N GLY A 5 -27.20 -2.47 -2.29
CA GLY A 5 -27.46 -2.13 -0.89
C GLY A 5 -26.88 -3.12 0.13
N ALA A 6 -26.80 -4.39 -0.20
CA ALA A 6 -26.29 -5.43 0.70
C ALA A 6 -24.76 -5.38 0.86
N VAL A 7 -24.05 -4.99 -0.19
CA VAL A 7 -22.58 -4.87 -0.18
C VAL A 7 -22.13 -3.64 0.60
N GLU A 8 -22.86 -2.53 0.49
CA GLU A 8 -22.56 -1.31 1.29
C GLU A 8 -22.81 -1.54 2.78
N ASP A 9 -23.86 -2.25 3.14
CA ASP A 9 -24.20 -2.52 4.55
C ASP A 9 -23.17 -3.45 5.22
N VAL A 10 -22.76 -4.51 4.55
CA VAL A 10 -21.71 -5.41 5.04
C VAL A 10 -20.36 -4.67 5.17
N SER A 11 -20.00 -3.81 4.23
CA SER A 11 -18.79 -3.00 4.28
C SER A 11 -18.81 -2.02 5.46
N SER A 12 -19.95 -1.37 5.72
CA SER A 12 -20.13 -0.43 6.83
C SER A 12 -20.04 -1.13 8.18
N GLN A 13 -20.63 -2.32 8.31
CA GLN A 13 -20.53 -3.12 9.53
C GLN A 13 -19.10 -3.54 9.82
N ALA A 14 -18.39 -4.10 8.84
CA ALA A 14 -17.00 -4.52 8.97
C ALA A 14 -16.09 -3.35 9.36
N LEU A 15 -16.33 -2.17 8.78
CA LEU A 15 -15.59 -0.95 9.11
C LEU A 15 -15.83 -0.50 10.56
N ASN A 16 -17.08 -0.59 11.05
CA ASN A 16 -17.41 -0.24 12.42
C ASN A 16 -16.82 -1.24 13.43
N GLU A 17 -16.81 -2.52 13.12
CA GLU A 17 -16.13 -3.54 13.92
C GLU A 17 -14.62 -3.28 14.01
N ALA A 18 -13.96 -2.98 12.89
CA ALA A 18 -12.55 -2.63 12.85
C ALA A 18 -12.25 -1.38 13.69
N ARG A 19 -13.08 -0.34 13.59
CA ARG A 19 -12.97 0.88 14.42
C ARG A 19 -13.06 0.56 15.90
N THR A 20 -14.02 -0.28 16.29
CA THR A 20 -14.21 -0.68 17.68
C THR A 20 -12.99 -1.45 18.21
N LEU A 21 -12.47 -2.40 17.45
CA LEU A 21 -11.27 -3.14 17.79
C LEU A 21 -10.07 -2.22 18.01
N LEU A 22 -9.83 -1.30 17.08
CA LEU A 22 -8.73 -0.34 17.18
C LEU A 22 -8.90 0.62 18.37
N ALA A 23 -10.13 1.08 18.63
CA ALA A 23 -10.41 1.98 19.75
C ALA A 23 -10.15 1.35 21.13
N GLN A 24 -10.39 0.04 21.24
CA GLN A 24 -10.19 -0.73 22.48
C GLN A 24 -8.79 -1.31 22.62
N SER A 25 -7.99 -1.29 21.55
CA SER A 25 -6.65 -1.85 21.56
C SER A 25 -5.68 -0.97 22.33
N LEU A 26 -4.89 -1.60 23.21
CA LEU A 26 -3.83 -0.95 23.98
C LEU A 26 -2.45 -1.14 23.33
N ARG A 27 -2.32 -2.11 22.45
CA ARG A 27 -1.09 -2.46 21.75
C ARG A 27 -1.41 -2.83 20.32
N VAL A 28 -0.91 -2.07 19.35
CA VAL A 28 -1.16 -2.26 17.93
C VAL A 28 0.17 -2.43 17.21
N THR A 29 0.31 -3.51 16.47
CA THR A 29 1.38 -3.67 15.48
C THR A 29 0.76 -3.54 14.10
N VAL A 30 1.35 -2.70 13.27
CA VAL A 30 0.87 -2.42 11.91
C VAL A 30 1.85 -2.99 10.90
N PHE A 31 1.33 -3.70 9.91
CA PHE A 31 2.07 -4.14 8.74
C PHE A 31 1.48 -3.52 7.49
N THR A 32 2.29 -2.81 6.70
CA THR A 32 1.82 -2.13 5.49
C THR A 32 2.51 -2.63 4.23
N GLY A 33 1.83 -2.46 3.12
CA GLY A 33 2.30 -2.74 1.78
C GLY A 33 1.88 -1.64 0.80
N ALA A 34 2.06 -1.89 -0.49
CA ALA A 34 1.82 -0.89 -1.55
C ALA A 34 0.41 -0.28 -1.54
N GLY A 35 -0.59 -1.00 -1.02
CA GLY A 35 -1.96 -0.52 -0.95
C GLY A 35 -2.15 0.75 -0.13
N ILE A 36 -1.36 0.97 0.94
CA ILE A 36 -1.46 2.20 1.73
C ILE A 36 -1.03 3.44 0.96
N SER A 37 -0.21 3.29 -0.07
CA SER A 37 0.36 4.39 -0.84
C SER A 37 -0.42 4.72 -2.13
N THR A 38 -1.51 4.02 -2.42
CA THR A 38 -2.31 4.27 -3.64
C THR A 38 -2.95 5.65 -3.64
N ASP A 39 -3.44 6.13 -2.51
CA ASP A 39 -4.00 7.48 -2.36
C ASP A 39 -2.91 8.58 -2.40
N SER A 40 -1.65 8.20 -2.37
CA SER A 40 -0.50 9.09 -2.60
C SER A 40 -0.07 9.14 -4.08
N GLY A 41 -0.79 8.46 -4.97
CA GLY A 41 -0.50 8.39 -6.41
C GLY A 41 0.52 7.31 -6.80
N ILE A 42 0.92 6.44 -5.88
CA ILE A 42 1.80 5.31 -6.16
C ILE A 42 0.94 4.06 -6.40
N PRO A 43 0.92 3.50 -7.62
CA PRO A 43 0.10 2.32 -7.89
C PRO A 43 0.59 1.10 -7.09
N ASP A 44 -0.34 0.29 -6.62
CA ASP A 44 -0.03 -1.04 -6.10
C ASP A 44 0.29 -2.03 -7.24
N TYR A 45 0.46 -3.31 -6.90
CA TYR A 45 0.82 -4.32 -7.88
C TYR A 45 -0.40 -5.10 -8.42
N ARG A 46 -1.31 -5.52 -7.55
CA ARG A 46 -2.39 -6.48 -7.84
C ARG A 46 -3.79 -5.88 -7.73
N GLY A 47 -3.92 -4.66 -7.27
CA GLY A 47 -5.22 -3.97 -7.18
C GLY A 47 -5.85 -3.72 -8.55
N PRO A 48 -7.07 -3.20 -8.62
CA PRO A 48 -7.77 -2.96 -9.89
C PRO A 48 -6.99 -2.08 -10.86
N ASN A 49 -6.18 -1.17 -10.33
CA ASN A 49 -5.31 -0.27 -11.09
C ASN A 49 -3.82 -0.61 -10.92
N GLY A 50 -3.50 -1.77 -10.38
CA GLY A 50 -2.15 -2.19 -10.07
C GLY A 50 -1.27 -2.40 -11.28
N LEU A 51 0.04 -2.30 -11.08
CA LEU A 51 1.04 -2.39 -12.15
C LEU A 51 0.96 -3.73 -12.90
N TRP A 52 0.80 -4.84 -12.18
CA TRP A 52 0.73 -6.16 -12.79
C TRP A 52 -0.65 -6.46 -13.41
N THR A 53 -1.70 -5.89 -12.83
CA THR A 53 -3.06 -5.98 -13.39
C THR A 53 -3.14 -5.29 -14.75
N ARG A 54 -2.51 -4.11 -14.88
CA ARG A 54 -2.47 -3.35 -16.14
C ARG A 54 -1.45 -3.89 -17.13
N ASN A 55 -0.34 -4.40 -16.64
CA ASN A 55 0.73 -4.94 -17.46
C ASN A 55 1.31 -6.22 -16.86
N PRO A 56 0.77 -7.39 -17.20
CA PRO A 56 1.26 -8.68 -16.69
C PRO A 56 2.74 -8.94 -16.98
N LYS A 57 3.32 -8.32 -18.02
CA LYS A 57 4.76 -8.43 -18.29
C LYS A 57 5.60 -7.71 -17.24
N ALA A 58 5.04 -6.72 -16.55
CA ALA A 58 5.74 -6.00 -15.47
C ALA A 58 6.01 -6.89 -14.25
N GLU A 59 5.23 -7.95 -14.04
CA GLU A 59 5.49 -8.93 -12.98
C GLU A 59 6.83 -9.64 -13.18
N LYS A 60 7.17 -9.99 -14.42
CA LYS A 60 8.48 -10.59 -14.73
C LYS A 60 9.65 -9.67 -14.40
N MET A 61 9.47 -8.35 -14.58
CA MET A 61 10.50 -7.36 -14.24
C MET A 61 10.75 -7.24 -12.73
N SER A 62 9.83 -7.70 -11.92
CA SER A 62 9.95 -7.75 -10.45
C SER A 62 10.59 -9.04 -9.94
N SER A 63 10.89 -9.98 -10.82
CA SER A 63 11.56 -11.23 -10.48
C SER A 63 13.07 -11.02 -10.43
N LEU A 64 13.69 -11.43 -9.32
CA LEU A 64 15.15 -11.35 -9.16
C LEU A 64 15.91 -12.13 -10.23
N SER A 65 15.43 -13.32 -10.60
CA SER A 65 16.07 -14.14 -11.64
C SER A 65 16.11 -13.41 -12.99
N HIS A 66 14.98 -12.90 -13.45
CA HIS A 66 14.93 -12.12 -14.70
C HIS A 66 15.80 -10.87 -14.65
N TYR A 67 15.81 -10.17 -13.50
CA TYR A 67 16.66 -8.98 -13.31
C TYR A 67 18.16 -9.32 -13.42
N LEU A 68 18.59 -10.46 -12.88
CA LEU A 68 19.99 -10.89 -12.93
C LEU A 68 20.41 -11.40 -14.31
N GLU A 69 19.54 -12.12 -15.00
CA GLU A 69 19.84 -12.82 -16.24
C GLU A 69 19.67 -11.95 -17.49
N ASP A 70 18.69 -11.01 -17.46
CA ASP A 70 18.31 -10.21 -18.62
C ASP A 70 18.72 -8.74 -18.49
N PRO A 71 19.68 -8.26 -19.29
CA PRO A 71 20.09 -6.87 -19.28
C PRO A 71 18.99 -5.86 -19.68
N GLU A 72 18.05 -6.25 -20.56
CA GLU A 72 16.94 -5.39 -20.96
C GLU A 72 15.94 -5.20 -19.80
N VAL A 73 15.69 -6.28 -19.06
CA VAL A 73 14.87 -6.21 -17.84
C VAL A 73 15.50 -5.28 -16.81
N ARG A 74 16.81 -5.36 -16.60
CA ARG A 74 17.52 -4.45 -15.69
C ARG A 74 17.41 -2.99 -16.14
N GLN A 75 17.64 -2.71 -17.40
CA GLN A 75 17.54 -1.36 -17.95
C GLN A 75 16.14 -0.79 -17.75
N LEU A 76 15.10 -1.57 -18.06
CA LEU A 76 13.72 -1.15 -17.89
C LEU A 76 13.35 -0.93 -16.42
N ALA A 77 13.82 -1.81 -15.52
CA ALA A 77 13.63 -1.66 -14.09
C ALA A 77 14.24 -0.34 -13.56
N TRP A 78 15.44 0.02 -14.02
CA TRP A 78 16.06 1.29 -13.65
C TRP A 78 15.34 2.50 -14.23
N GLN A 79 14.88 2.45 -15.48
CA GLN A 79 14.08 3.51 -16.07
C GLN A 79 12.79 3.75 -15.29
N ASN A 80 12.13 2.67 -14.85
CA ASN A 80 10.92 2.77 -14.04
C ASN A 80 11.21 3.38 -12.66
N ARG A 81 12.34 3.06 -12.03
CA ARG A 81 12.74 3.67 -10.76
C ARG A 81 12.99 5.17 -10.89
N VAL A 82 13.73 5.59 -11.91
CA VAL A 82 14.00 7.02 -12.17
C VAL A 82 12.73 7.81 -12.42
N ARG A 83 11.73 7.19 -13.05
CA ARG A 83 10.44 7.82 -13.38
C ARG A 83 9.35 7.53 -12.34
N SER A 84 9.70 6.94 -11.21
CA SER A 84 8.71 6.54 -10.22
C SER A 84 7.93 7.74 -9.69
N PRO A 85 6.59 7.64 -9.59
CA PRO A 85 5.77 8.66 -8.95
C PRO A 85 6.08 8.81 -7.46
N ALA A 86 6.78 7.86 -6.84
CA ALA A 86 7.19 7.92 -5.44
C ALA A 86 8.07 9.14 -5.14
N TRP A 87 8.86 9.63 -6.10
CA TRP A 87 9.76 10.77 -5.88
C TRP A 87 9.07 12.07 -5.51
N GLY A 88 7.81 12.26 -5.95
CA GLY A 88 6.99 13.45 -5.64
C GLY A 88 5.80 13.17 -4.74
N ALA A 89 5.64 11.94 -4.29
CA ALA A 89 4.50 11.54 -3.48
C ALA A 89 4.57 12.13 -2.07
N GLN A 90 3.39 12.31 -1.46
CA GLN A 90 3.24 12.81 -0.10
C GLN A 90 2.44 11.82 0.73
N PRO A 91 2.67 11.73 2.05
CA PRO A 91 1.85 10.92 2.93
C PRO A 91 0.37 11.26 2.82
N ASN A 92 -0.47 10.23 2.77
CA ASN A 92 -1.93 10.36 2.74
C ASN A 92 -2.56 10.16 4.12
N ASP A 93 -3.89 10.17 4.20
CA ASP A 93 -4.62 10.00 5.45
C ASP A 93 -4.37 8.66 6.13
N GLY A 94 -4.08 7.61 5.38
CA GLY A 94 -3.67 6.31 5.93
C GLY A 94 -2.38 6.43 6.74
N HIS A 95 -1.35 7.07 6.18
CA HIS A 95 -0.09 7.33 6.88
C HIS A 95 -0.30 8.20 8.13
N ARG A 96 -1.06 9.29 8.00
CA ARG A 96 -1.39 10.18 9.13
C ARG A 96 -2.19 9.51 10.24
N ALA A 97 -3.04 8.53 9.90
CA ALA A 97 -3.77 7.75 10.89
C ALA A 97 -2.83 6.91 11.78
N LEU A 98 -1.72 6.42 11.22
CA LEU A 98 -0.71 5.67 11.98
C LEU A 98 0.06 6.59 12.95
N VAL A 99 0.35 7.82 12.55
CA VAL A 99 0.93 8.83 13.46
C VAL A 99 0.01 9.07 14.65
N LYS A 100 -1.30 9.16 14.43
CA LYS A 100 -2.26 9.31 15.54
C LYS A 100 -2.28 8.10 16.49
N LEU A 101 -2.06 6.89 16.00
CA LEU A 101 -1.91 5.71 16.87
C LEU A 101 -0.62 5.78 17.68
N GLU A 102 0.46 6.29 17.11
CA GLU A 102 1.73 6.52 17.80
C GLU A 102 1.58 7.58 18.88
N GLU A 103 0.99 8.74 18.58
CA GLU A 103 0.71 9.81 19.52
C GLU A 103 -0.16 9.37 20.70
N ARG A 104 -1.08 8.42 20.48
CA ARG A 104 -1.87 7.78 21.54
C ARG A 104 -1.08 6.80 22.38
N GLY A 105 0.15 6.48 22.02
CA GLY A 105 1.00 5.52 22.72
C GLY A 105 0.57 4.05 22.55
N VAL A 106 -0.30 3.74 21.60
CA VAL A 106 -0.77 2.36 21.35
C VAL A 106 -0.04 1.66 20.22
N LEU A 107 0.64 2.40 19.34
CA LEU A 107 1.45 1.82 18.25
C LEU A 107 2.75 1.25 18.82
N VAL A 108 2.87 -0.08 18.81
CA VAL A 108 4.06 -0.80 19.29
C VAL A 108 5.13 -0.91 18.21
N ALA A 109 4.71 -1.19 16.98
CA ALA A 109 5.59 -1.31 15.84
C ALA A 109 4.86 -1.01 14.54
N LEU A 110 5.57 -0.43 13.61
CA LEU A 110 5.17 -0.29 12.22
C LEU A 110 6.21 -1.03 11.37
N VAL A 111 5.74 -2.05 10.64
CA VAL A 111 6.56 -2.83 9.70
C VAL A 111 6.04 -2.57 8.31
N THR A 112 6.90 -2.19 7.40
CA THR A 112 6.50 -1.94 6.01
C THR A 112 7.43 -2.67 5.03
N GLN A 113 6.85 -3.15 3.94
CA GLN A 113 7.58 -3.62 2.77
C GLN A 113 7.73 -2.54 1.69
N ASN A 114 7.23 -1.32 1.95
CA ASN A 114 7.33 -0.20 1.03
C ASN A 114 8.71 0.45 1.11
N ILE A 115 9.16 0.96 -0.04
CA ILE A 115 10.42 1.69 -0.20
C ILE A 115 10.18 3.15 -0.63
N ASP A 116 8.96 3.66 -0.46
CA ASP A 116 8.54 5.01 -0.86
C ASP A 116 8.86 6.09 0.18
N GLU A 117 9.32 5.69 1.35
CA GLU A 117 9.68 6.57 2.50
C GLU A 117 8.51 7.41 3.05
N LEU A 118 7.26 7.12 2.68
CA LEU A 118 6.11 7.92 3.12
C LEU A 118 5.80 7.77 4.61
N HIS A 119 6.19 6.66 5.22
CA HIS A 119 6.06 6.49 6.68
C HIS A 119 7.09 7.29 7.47
N GLN A 120 8.20 7.69 6.84
CA GLN A 120 9.29 8.44 7.47
C GLN A 120 9.12 9.96 7.36
N GLN A 121 8.24 10.42 6.49
CA GLN A 121 7.91 11.84 6.31
C GLN A 121 6.93 12.34 7.35
#